data_329b012085cebf36ec8a486e65b7316d
#
_entry.id   329b012085cebf36ec8a486e65b7316d
#
_cell.length_a   1.000
_cell.length_b   1.000
_cell.length_c   1.000
_cell.angle_alpha   90.00
_cell.angle_beta   90.00
_cell.angle_gamma   90.00
#
_symmetry.space_group_name_H-M   'P 1'
#
loop_
_entity.id
_entity.type
_entity.pdbx_description
1 polymer ?
#
loop_
_entity_poly.entity_id
_entity_poly.type
_entity_poly.pdbx_seq_one_letter_code
_entity_poly.pdbx_strand_id
1 'polypeptide(L)'
;MAATGVAAALDEPVQHWIATHPNALPVAILGPLRESAHYPAYELGSGQFLLPISAALYLAGSFSKSQGVRDAGLGCATAHLTAAGVRGLVFLFVQRDRPRLSPDDPFNIHFRGTRDWNKHSFFSGHIANSMGCASFLAHRFDLHLAEPVIYGYVSAIGAGRVLDGRHWLSDTVVGALFGYVVGRTVSARMVARERATAQSPAQPLTLSFSFPLD
;
A
#
# COMPACT_ATOMS: atom_id res chain seq x y z
N MET A 1 15.29 -3.83 -8.98
CA MET A 1 16.23 -2.69 -9.13
C MET A 1 16.15 -2.01 -10.49
N ALA A 2 16.13 -2.76 -11.61
CA ALA A 2 16.05 -2.14 -12.95
C ALA A 2 14.82 -1.22 -13.16
N ALA A 3 13.62 -1.68 -12.78
CA ALA A 3 12.39 -0.89 -12.93
C ALA A 3 12.42 0.43 -12.14
N THR A 4 13.02 0.44 -10.96
CA THR A 4 13.16 1.64 -10.12
C THR A 4 14.15 2.64 -10.73
N GLY A 5 15.27 2.15 -11.28
CA GLY A 5 16.25 2.99 -11.97
C GLY A 5 15.67 3.64 -13.22
N VAL A 6 14.95 2.88 -14.04
CA VAL A 6 14.26 3.42 -15.22
C VAL A 6 13.20 4.45 -14.83
N ALA A 7 12.40 4.16 -13.80
CA ALA A 7 11.38 5.11 -13.32
C ALA A 7 12.02 6.42 -12.83
N ALA A 8 13.15 6.35 -12.11
CA ALA A 8 13.86 7.54 -11.63
C ALA A 8 14.44 8.39 -12.79
N ALA A 9 14.92 7.74 -13.86
CA ALA A 9 15.36 8.44 -15.05
C ALA A 9 14.22 9.11 -15.83
N LEU A 10 12.98 8.67 -15.62
CA LEU A 10 11.78 9.21 -16.26
C LEU A 10 11.04 10.25 -15.39
N ASP A 11 11.48 10.50 -14.16
CA ASP A 11 10.78 11.39 -13.22
C ASP A 11 10.61 12.80 -13.80
N GLU A 12 11.69 13.45 -14.19
CA GLU A 12 11.67 14.79 -14.78
C GLU A 12 11.01 14.81 -16.17
N PRO A 13 11.36 13.94 -17.14
CA PRO A 13 10.70 13.87 -18.43
C PRO A 13 9.18 13.72 -18.35
N VAL A 14 8.70 12.89 -17.44
CA VAL A 14 7.25 12.67 -17.25
C VAL A 14 6.58 13.93 -16.70
N GLN A 15 7.17 14.59 -15.71
CA GLN A 15 6.60 15.83 -15.15
C GLN A 15 6.58 16.95 -16.20
N HIS A 16 7.66 17.11 -16.96
CA HIS A 16 7.73 18.08 -18.04
C HIS A 16 6.68 17.77 -19.14
N TRP A 17 6.53 16.50 -19.52
CA TRP A 17 5.51 16.11 -20.50
C TRP A 17 4.09 16.41 -20.01
N ILE A 18 3.76 16.11 -18.75
CA ILE A 18 2.45 16.42 -18.14
C ILE A 18 2.19 17.94 -18.18
N ALA A 19 3.17 18.73 -17.80
CA ALA A 19 3.05 20.21 -17.77
C ALA A 19 2.80 20.81 -19.18
N THR A 20 3.44 20.24 -20.20
CA THR A 20 3.35 20.72 -21.59
C THR A 20 2.16 20.14 -22.36
N HIS A 21 1.53 19.03 -21.89
CA HIS A 21 0.44 18.36 -22.56
C HIS A 21 -0.80 18.15 -21.66
N PRO A 22 -1.35 19.24 -21.07
CA PRO A 22 -2.44 19.11 -20.06
C PRO A 22 -3.72 18.49 -20.64
N ASN A 23 -3.93 18.56 -21.95
CA ASN A 23 -5.10 18.04 -22.66
C ASN A 23 -4.84 16.70 -23.37
N ALA A 24 -3.68 16.09 -23.18
CA ALA A 24 -3.40 14.79 -23.79
C ALA A 24 -4.36 13.71 -23.29
N LEU A 25 -4.72 12.78 -24.15
CA LEU A 25 -5.68 11.70 -23.83
C LEU A 25 -5.37 10.95 -22.54
N PRO A 26 -4.13 10.53 -22.23
CA PRO A 26 -3.82 9.88 -20.95
C PRO A 26 -4.11 10.78 -19.75
N VAL A 27 -3.84 12.07 -19.84
CA VAL A 27 -4.10 13.05 -18.77
C VAL A 27 -5.61 13.21 -18.55
N ALA A 28 -6.38 13.26 -19.64
CA ALA A 28 -7.84 13.38 -19.58
C ALA A 28 -8.49 12.12 -18.99
N ILE A 29 -8.08 10.92 -19.40
CA ILE A 29 -8.62 9.64 -18.91
C ILE A 29 -8.30 9.44 -17.43
N LEU A 30 -7.10 9.78 -16.98
CA LEU A 30 -6.67 9.61 -15.60
C LEU A 30 -7.04 10.81 -14.71
N GLY A 31 -7.53 11.89 -15.31
CA GLY A 31 -7.96 13.10 -14.60
C GLY A 31 -8.90 12.84 -13.41
N PRO A 32 -9.92 11.97 -13.53
CA PRO A 32 -10.80 11.61 -12.42
C PRO A 32 -10.09 10.92 -11.23
N LEU A 33 -8.91 10.36 -11.43
CA LEU A 33 -8.13 9.72 -10.38
C LEU A 33 -7.15 10.67 -9.67
N ARG A 34 -7.20 11.96 -10.01
CA ARG A 34 -6.43 12.99 -9.31
C ARG A 34 -7.08 13.29 -7.96
N GLU A 35 -6.26 13.61 -6.96
CA GLU A 35 -6.74 14.06 -5.65
C GLU A 35 -7.63 15.30 -5.76
N SER A 36 -7.23 16.21 -6.64
CA SER A 36 -7.96 17.45 -6.91
C SER A 36 -9.37 17.24 -7.48
N ALA A 37 -9.67 16.06 -8.02
CA ALA A 37 -10.99 15.73 -8.55
C ALA A 37 -11.99 15.25 -7.48
N HIS A 38 -11.52 14.97 -6.23
CA HIS A 38 -12.34 14.52 -5.08
C HIS A 38 -13.21 13.30 -5.33
N TYR A 39 -12.80 12.40 -6.21
CA TYR A 39 -13.54 11.16 -6.45
C TYR A 39 -13.26 10.12 -5.36
N PRO A 40 -14.30 9.40 -4.88
CA PRO A 40 -14.15 8.34 -3.86
C PRO A 40 -13.15 7.25 -4.26
N ALA A 41 -13.04 6.96 -5.56
CA ALA A 41 -12.11 5.96 -6.08
C ALA A 41 -10.64 6.26 -5.71
N TYR A 42 -10.26 7.52 -5.68
CA TYR A 42 -8.93 7.96 -5.25
C TYR A 42 -8.66 7.66 -3.77
N GLU A 43 -9.67 7.86 -2.93
CA GLU A 43 -9.53 7.75 -1.48
C GLU A 43 -9.42 6.30 -0.98
N LEU A 44 -9.83 5.33 -1.80
CA LEU A 44 -9.73 3.90 -1.41
C LEU A 44 -8.30 3.45 -1.09
N GLY A 45 -7.28 4.14 -1.63
CA GLY A 45 -5.89 3.92 -1.28
C GLY A 45 -5.40 4.66 -0.05
N SER A 46 -6.19 5.58 0.50
CA SER A 46 -5.82 6.35 1.67
C SER A 46 -6.04 5.54 2.95
N GLY A 47 -5.19 5.79 3.97
CA GLY A 47 -5.36 5.17 5.28
C GLY A 47 -6.66 5.53 5.97
N GLN A 48 -7.25 6.66 5.61
CA GLN A 48 -8.52 7.14 6.18
C GLN A 48 -9.68 6.21 5.85
N PHE A 49 -9.68 5.59 4.67
CA PHE A 49 -10.74 4.67 4.23
C PHE A 49 -10.32 3.21 4.36
N LEU A 50 -9.09 2.88 4.03
CA LEU A 50 -8.63 1.49 4.01
C LEU A 50 -8.67 0.84 5.39
N LEU A 51 -8.26 1.54 6.45
CA LEU A 51 -8.30 0.99 7.81
C LEU A 51 -9.72 0.79 8.34
N PRO A 52 -10.64 1.78 8.27
CA PRO A 52 -12.03 1.58 8.67
C PRO A 52 -12.73 0.46 7.89
N ILE A 53 -12.52 0.39 6.57
CA ILE A 53 -13.09 -0.70 5.74
C ILE A 53 -12.53 -2.05 6.18
N SER A 54 -11.23 -2.14 6.41
CA SER A 54 -10.59 -3.37 6.89
C SER A 54 -11.11 -3.80 8.26
N ALA A 55 -11.31 -2.85 9.18
CA ALA A 55 -11.90 -3.12 10.48
C ALA A 55 -13.36 -3.58 10.36
N ALA A 56 -14.15 -2.93 9.51
CA ALA A 56 -15.54 -3.33 9.25
C ALA A 56 -15.63 -4.75 8.67
N LEU A 57 -14.77 -5.10 7.71
CA LEU A 57 -14.69 -6.46 7.16
C LEU A 57 -14.30 -7.48 8.24
N TYR A 58 -13.32 -7.17 9.08
CA TYR A 58 -12.92 -8.05 10.18
C TYR A 58 -14.06 -8.30 11.15
N LEU A 59 -14.78 -7.27 11.56
CA LEU A 59 -15.93 -7.37 12.46
C LEU A 59 -17.08 -8.15 11.80
N ALA A 60 -17.44 -7.79 10.57
CA ALA A 60 -18.50 -8.49 9.83
C ALA A 60 -18.18 -9.97 9.66
N GLY A 61 -16.93 -10.32 9.32
CA GLY A 61 -16.49 -11.71 9.21
C GLY A 61 -16.51 -12.46 10.54
N SER A 62 -16.21 -11.75 11.66
CA SER A 62 -16.25 -12.31 13.00
C SER A 62 -17.69 -12.61 13.44
N PHE A 63 -18.64 -11.69 13.20
CA PHE A 63 -20.05 -11.88 13.54
C PHE A 63 -20.74 -12.92 12.66
N SER A 64 -20.47 -12.93 11.35
CA SER A 64 -21.02 -13.89 10.40
C SER A 64 -20.33 -15.26 10.43
N LYS A 65 -19.27 -15.41 11.23
CA LYS A 65 -18.38 -16.59 11.25
C LYS A 65 -17.76 -16.91 9.89
N SER A 66 -17.66 -15.92 9.01
CA SER A 66 -17.02 -16.05 7.70
C SER A 66 -15.51 -15.80 7.83
N GLN A 67 -14.71 -16.88 7.78
CA GLN A 67 -13.26 -16.78 7.88
C GLN A 67 -12.69 -15.94 6.74
N GLY A 68 -13.15 -16.11 5.50
CA GLY A 68 -12.64 -15.36 4.35
C GLY A 68 -12.82 -13.84 4.51
N VAL A 69 -14.01 -13.39 4.96
CA VAL A 69 -14.27 -11.96 5.16
C VAL A 69 -13.43 -11.40 6.31
N ARG A 70 -13.29 -12.16 7.41
CA ARG A 70 -12.42 -11.79 8.52
C ARG A 70 -10.96 -11.67 8.09
N ASP A 71 -10.47 -12.64 7.30
CA ASP A 71 -9.10 -12.65 6.81
C ASP A 71 -8.83 -11.51 5.84
N ALA A 72 -9.81 -11.16 4.99
CA ALA A 72 -9.71 -9.99 4.12
C ALA A 72 -9.48 -8.71 4.92
N GLY A 73 -10.28 -8.50 5.96
CA GLY A 73 -10.13 -7.34 6.85
C GLY A 73 -8.78 -7.33 7.59
N LEU A 74 -8.43 -8.44 8.24
CA LEU A 74 -7.19 -8.54 9.01
C LEU A 74 -5.94 -8.38 8.14
N GLY A 75 -5.92 -9.03 6.98
CA GLY A 75 -4.78 -9.01 6.09
C GLY A 75 -4.56 -7.64 5.45
N CYS A 76 -5.63 -6.98 4.97
CA CYS A 76 -5.53 -5.62 4.45
C CYS A 76 -5.08 -4.62 5.53
N ALA A 77 -5.62 -4.71 6.75
CA ALA A 77 -5.18 -3.87 7.86
C ALA A 77 -3.70 -4.10 8.19
N THR A 78 -3.26 -5.37 8.26
CA THR A 78 -1.88 -5.72 8.54
C THR A 78 -0.93 -5.21 7.45
N ALA A 79 -1.28 -5.39 6.18
CA ALA A 79 -0.49 -4.90 5.05
C ALA A 79 -0.38 -3.37 5.09
N HIS A 80 -1.50 -2.67 5.33
CA HIS A 80 -1.53 -1.22 5.45
C HIS A 80 -0.64 -0.72 6.60
N LEU A 81 -0.83 -1.25 7.80
CA LEU A 81 -0.06 -0.82 8.98
C LEU A 81 1.43 -1.09 8.83
N THR A 82 1.80 -2.21 8.20
CA THR A 82 3.20 -2.53 7.88
C THR A 82 3.78 -1.50 6.90
N ALA A 83 3.06 -1.20 5.82
CA ALA A 83 3.52 -0.23 4.83
C ALA A 83 3.59 1.18 5.41
N ALA A 84 2.59 1.60 6.19
CA ALA A 84 2.57 2.89 6.86
C ALA A 84 3.68 3.04 7.90
N GLY A 85 3.96 1.99 8.67
CA GLY A 85 5.04 1.97 9.66
C GLY A 85 6.43 2.14 9.02
N VAL A 86 6.71 1.35 7.98
CA VAL A 86 7.99 1.48 7.24
C VAL A 86 8.11 2.85 6.58
N ARG A 87 7.03 3.34 5.95
CA ARG A 87 7.03 4.69 5.37
C ARG A 87 7.27 5.77 6.43
N GLY A 88 6.66 5.62 7.61
CA GLY A 88 6.89 6.52 8.75
C GLY A 88 8.36 6.57 9.15
N LEU A 89 9.04 5.42 9.21
CA LEU A 89 10.49 5.36 9.45
C LEU A 89 11.28 6.05 8.33
N VAL A 90 10.94 5.79 7.07
CA VAL A 90 11.60 6.47 5.94
C VAL A 90 11.46 7.98 6.04
N PHE A 91 10.30 8.50 6.45
CA PHE A 91 10.06 9.94 6.62
C PHE A 91 10.95 10.60 7.68
N LEU A 92 11.39 9.86 8.68
CA LEU A 92 12.31 10.40 9.70
C LEU A 92 13.68 10.71 9.13
N PHE A 93 14.08 10.02 8.06
CA PHE A 93 15.45 10.08 7.54
C PHE A 93 15.56 10.62 6.12
N VAL A 94 14.53 10.41 5.28
CA VAL A 94 14.57 10.75 3.87
C VAL A 94 13.47 11.76 3.55
N GLN A 95 13.92 12.93 3.11
CA GLN A 95 13.05 13.97 2.58
C GLN A 95 13.34 14.13 1.10
N ARG A 96 12.33 13.97 0.29
CA ARG A 96 12.38 14.24 -1.13
C ARG A 96 11.31 15.24 -1.48
N ASP A 97 11.68 16.30 -2.14
CA ASP A 97 10.74 17.31 -2.57
C ASP A 97 9.74 16.73 -3.57
N ARG A 98 8.48 17.16 -3.48
CA ARG A 98 7.45 16.77 -4.45
C ARG A 98 7.63 17.50 -5.76
N PRO A 99 7.20 16.93 -6.91
CA PRO A 99 7.28 17.60 -8.22
C PRO A 99 6.74 19.02 -8.22
N ARG A 100 5.65 19.27 -7.52
CA ARG A 100 5.04 20.62 -7.42
C ARG A 100 5.91 21.65 -6.69
N LEU A 101 6.89 21.21 -5.90
CA LEU A 101 7.81 22.09 -5.16
C LEU A 101 9.11 22.31 -5.94
N SER A 102 9.61 21.28 -6.59
CA SER A 102 10.87 21.29 -7.36
C SER A 102 10.68 20.51 -8.67
N PRO A 103 9.93 21.02 -9.65
CA PRO A 103 9.53 20.26 -10.84
C PRO A 103 10.71 19.78 -11.70
N ASP A 104 11.82 20.49 -11.66
CA ASP A 104 13.00 20.25 -12.50
C ASP A 104 14.14 19.53 -11.73
N ASP A 105 13.91 19.19 -10.45
CA ASP A 105 14.93 18.50 -9.62
C ASP A 105 14.34 17.30 -8.88
N PRO A 106 14.24 16.15 -9.53
CA PRO A 106 13.73 14.93 -8.91
C PRO A 106 14.66 14.35 -7.86
N PHE A 107 15.90 14.81 -7.77
CA PHE A 107 16.91 14.34 -6.82
C PHE A 107 17.17 15.32 -5.68
N ASN A 108 16.30 16.32 -5.49
CA ASN A 108 16.35 17.18 -4.32
C ASN A 108 15.97 16.38 -3.07
N ILE A 109 16.96 15.65 -2.53
CA ILE A 109 16.82 14.73 -1.40
C ILE A 109 17.66 15.26 -0.24
N HIS A 110 17.03 15.38 0.92
CA HIS A 110 17.68 15.78 2.16
C HIS A 110 17.56 14.68 3.21
N PHE A 111 18.61 14.45 3.97
CA PHE A 111 18.65 13.46 5.05
C PHE A 111 18.44 14.13 6.42
N ARG A 112 17.40 14.95 6.53
CA ARG A 112 17.03 15.65 7.76
C ARG A 112 15.55 15.54 8.00
N GLY A 113 15.14 15.16 9.20
CA GLY A 113 13.72 15.13 9.56
C GLY A 113 13.08 16.52 9.48
N THR A 114 11.95 16.64 8.79
CA THR A 114 11.08 17.83 8.78
C THR A 114 9.64 17.44 8.96
N ARG A 115 8.82 18.38 9.44
CA ARG A 115 7.35 18.23 9.50
C ARG A 115 6.66 18.77 8.24
N ASP A 116 7.42 19.25 7.26
CA ASP A 116 6.85 19.74 6.00
C ASP A 116 6.48 18.57 5.08
N TRP A 117 5.19 18.30 4.97
CA TRP A 117 4.64 17.25 4.13
C TRP A 117 4.98 17.40 2.64
N ASN A 118 5.32 18.59 2.16
CA ASN A 118 5.73 18.80 0.77
C ASN A 118 7.11 18.21 0.46
N LYS A 119 7.88 17.96 1.51
CA LYS A 119 9.20 17.35 1.43
C LYS A 119 9.19 15.83 1.69
N HIS A 120 8.03 15.22 1.72
CA HIS A 120 7.87 13.79 1.95
C HIS A 120 7.24 13.10 0.74
N SER A 121 7.92 13.19 -0.41
CA SER A 121 7.49 12.51 -1.63
C SER A 121 7.75 11.00 -1.58
N PHE A 122 8.93 10.60 -1.13
CA PHE A 122 9.40 9.20 -1.20
C PHE A 122 9.00 8.40 0.05
N PHE A 123 8.47 7.22 -0.16
CA PHE A 123 7.76 6.68 -1.32
C PHE A 123 6.24 6.91 -1.18
N SER A 124 5.48 6.69 -2.27
CA SER A 124 4.03 6.94 -2.24
C SER A 124 3.28 5.99 -1.29
N GLY A 125 2.75 6.55 -0.20
CA GLY A 125 1.99 5.78 0.79
C GLY A 125 0.66 5.28 0.28
N HIS A 126 -0.06 6.08 -0.54
CA HIS A 126 -1.32 5.64 -1.15
C HIS A 126 -1.11 4.36 -1.96
N ILE A 127 -0.08 4.33 -2.78
CA ILE A 127 0.20 3.19 -3.64
C ILE A 127 0.72 2.00 -2.83
N ALA A 128 1.59 2.22 -1.85
CA ALA A 128 2.08 1.14 -1.00
C ALA A 128 0.94 0.47 -0.21
N ASN A 129 0.02 1.26 0.32
CA ASN A 129 -1.11 0.75 1.09
C ASN A 129 -2.12 0.01 0.20
N SER A 130 -2.52 0.62 -0.93
CA SER A 130 -3.47 0.01 -1.87
C SER A 130 -2.91 -1.27 -2.47
N MET A 131 -1.65 -1.25 -2.92
CA MET A 131 -0.99 -2.41 -3.49
C MET A 131 -0.77 -3.50 -2.45
N GLY A 132 -0.51 -3.13 -1.20
CA GLY A 132 -0.38 -4.08 -0.09
C GLY A 132 -1.67 -4.86 0.15
N CYS A 133 -2.81 -4.17 0.23
CA CYS A 133 -4.12 -4.82 0.35
C CYS A 133 -4.47 -5.61 -0.92
N ALA A 134 -4.28 -5.03 -2.10
CA ALA A 134 -4.57 -5.67 -3.39
C ALA A 134 -3.80 -6.98 -3.57
N SER A 135 -2.49 -6.98 -3.33
CA SER A 135 -1.66 -8.18 -3.48
C SER A 135 -1.93 -9.21 -2.39
N PHE A 136 -2.29 -8.76 -1.18
CA PHE A 136 -2.77 -9.66 -0.14
C PHE A 136 -4.03 -10.40 -0.58
N LEU A 137 -5.06 -9.66 -1.02
CA LEU A 137 -6.33 -10.26 -1.45
C LEU A 137 -6.14 -11.19 -2.64
N ALA A 138 -5.42 -10.74 -3.66
CA ALA A 138 -5.15 -11.52 -4.84
C ALA A 138 -4.50 -12.87 -4.51
N HIS A 139 -3.49 -12.86 -3.64
CA HIS A 139 -2.77 -14.08 -3.25
C HIS A 139 -3.49 -14.92 -2.20
N ARG A 140 -4.23 -14.32 -1.27
CA ARG A 140 -4.99 -15.04 -0.22
C ARG A 140 -6.18 -15.79 -0.79
N PHE A 141 -6.83 -15.22 -1.79
CA PHE A 141 -8.07 -15.74 -2.37
C PHE A 141 -7.91 -16.29 -3.79
N ASP A 142 -6.68 -16.42 -4.26
CA ASP A 142 -6.36 -17.01 -5.57
C ASP A 142 -7.05 -16.31 -6.75
N LEU A 143 -7.01 -14.98 -6.74
CA LEU A 143 -7.74 -14.14 -7.69
C LEU A 143 -6.96 -13.93 -9.02
N HIS A 144 -6.29 -14.94 -9.55
CA HIS A 144 -5.38 -14.82 -10.69
C HIS A 144 -5.97 -14.10 -11.90
N LEU A 145 -7.22 -14.38 -12.26
CA LEU A 145 -7.89 -13.72 -13.39
C LEU A 145 -8.23 -12.26 -13.12
N ALA A 146 -8.39 -11.87 -11.86
CA ALA A 146 -8.70 -10.50 -11.47
C ALA A 146 -7.42 -9.65 -11.18
N GLU A 147 -6.26 -10.28 -11.02
CA GLU A 147 -5.01 -9.57 -10.72
C GLU A 147 -4.71 -8.42 -11.67
N PRO A 148 -4.80 -8.56 -13.01
CA PRO A 148 -4.53 -7.47 -13.94
C PRO A 148 -5.44 -6.25 -13.72
N VAL A 149 -6.72 -6.50 -13.40
CA VAL A 149 -7.71 -5.45 -13.13
C VAL A 149 -7.39 -4.75 -11.82
N ILE A 150 -7.14 -5.52 -10.76
CA ILE A 150 -6.84 -5.00 -9.42
C ILE A 150 -5.55 -4.18 -9.44
N TYR A 151 -4.47 -4.72 -10.01
CA TYR A 151 -3.19 -4.01 -10.07
C TYR A 151 -3.23 -2.85 -11.05
N GLY A 152 -3.97 -2.99 -12.16
CA GLY A 152 -4.23 -1.90 -13.11
C GLY A 152 -4.93 -0.71 -12.45
N TYR A 153 -5.95 -0.97 -11.62
CA TYR A 153 -6.63 0.06 -10.86
C TYR A 153 -5.70 0.77 -9.87
N VAL A 154 -4.90 0.04 -9.10
CA VAL A 154 -3.92 0.62 -8.17
C VAL A 154 -2.86 1.44 -8.92
N SER A 155 -2.40 0.94 -10.08
CA SER A 155 -1.45 1.66 -10.93
C SER A 155 -2.05 2.96 -11.48
N ALA A 156 -3.34 2.95 -11.83
CA ALA A 156 -4.05 4.15 -12.28
C ALA A 156 -4.18 5.21 -11.16
N ILE A 157 -4.42 4.79 -9.91
CA ILE A 157 -4.34 5.70 -8.74
C ILE A 157 -2.92 6.30 -8.65
N GLY A 158 -1.89 5.48 -8.84
CA GLY A 158 -0.49 5.94 -8.87
C GLY A 158 -0.25 7.00 -9.94
N ALA A 159 -0.76 6.78 -11.14
CA ALA A 159 -0.67 7.75 -12.21
C ALA A 159 -1.38 9.07 -11.85
N GLY A 160 -2.56 9.02 -11.22
CA GLY A 160 -3.24 10.21 -10.70
C GLY A 160 -2.38 11.01 -9.71
N ARG A 161 -1.59 10.32 -8.85
CA ARG A 161 -0.65 10.99 -7.93
C ARG A 161 0.48 11.69 -8.66
N VAL A 162 0.97 11.12 -9.76
CA VAL A 162 2.00 11.72 -10.60
C VAL A 162 1.44 12.93 -11.34
N LEU A 163 0.22 12.83 -11.90
CA LEU A 163 -0.47 13.92 -12.57
C LEU A 163 -0.72 15.13 -11.65
N ASP A 164 -0.94 14.91 -10.37
CA ASP A 164 -1.13 15.98 -9.38
C ASP A 164 0.19 16.58 -8.86
N GLY A 165 1.35 16.14 -9.37
CA GLY A 165 2.64 16.58 -8.85
C GLY A 165 2.86 16.25 -7.37
N ARG A 166 2.12 15.25 -6.84
CA ARG A 166 2.24 14.80 -5.44
C ARG A 166 3.39 13.83 -5.24
N HIS A 167 3.70 13.07 -6.28
CA HIS A 167 4.76 12.05 -6.27
C HIS A 167 5.45 12.01 -7.62
N TRP A 168 6.72 11.67 -7.59
CA TRP A 168 7.47 11.29 -8.76
C TRP A 168 7.04 9.90 -9.24
N LEU A 169 7.29 9.58 -10.51
CA LEU A 169 7.00 8.26 -11.05
C LEU A 169 7.72 7.17 -10.23
N SER A 170 8.98 7.38 -9.90
CA SER A 170 9.77 6.44 -9.11
C SER A 170 9.19 6.23 -7.71
N ASP A 171 8.61 7.25 -7.06
CA ASP A 171 7.97 7.11 -5.75
C ASP A 171 6.77 6.16 -5.81
N THR A 172 6.01 6.20 -6.89
CA THR A 172 4.84 5.33 -7.09
C THR A 172 5.27 3.90 -7.43
N VAL A 173 6.30 3.74 -8.27
CA VAL A 173 6.86 2.42 -8.60
C VAL A 173 7.44 1.74 -7.38
N VAL A 174 8.25 2.45 -6.56
CA VAL A 174 8.79 1.89 -5.31
C VAL A 174 7.66 1.55 -4.34
N GLY A 175 6.68 2.44 -4.20
CA GLY A 175 5.50 2.20 -3.36
C GLY A 175 4.74 0.94 -3.78
N ALA A 176 4.52 0.75 -5.10
CA ALA A 176 3.85 -0.43 -5.64
C ALA A 176 4.63 -1.72 -5.38
N LEU A 177 5.92 -1.73 -5.67
CA LEU A 177 6.77 -2.91 -5.44
C LEU A 177 6.82 -3.26 -3.95
N PHE A 178 6.99 -2.27 -3.09
CA PHE A 178 7.00 -2.47 -1.64
C PHE A 178 5.67 -3.01 -1.14
N GLY A 179 4.55 -2.39 -1.51
CA GLY A 179 3.21 -2.85 -1.14
C GLY A 179 2.95 -4.27 -1.62
N TYR A 180 3.32 -4.57 -2.87
CA TYR A 180 3.18 -5.92 -3.44
C TYR A 180 3.89 -6.98 -2.58
N VAL A 181 5.16 -6.74 -2.20
CA VAL A 181 5.92 -7.67 -1.36
C VAL A 181 5.29 -7.81 0.03
N VAL A 182 4.87 -6.70 0.63
CA VAL A 182 4.21 -6.71 1.95
C VAL A 182 2.94 -7.55 1.91
N GLY A 183 2.04 -7.32 0.95
CA GLY A 183 0.78 -8.04 0.86
C GLY A 183 0.97 -9.54 0.66
N ARG A 184 1.87 -9.94 -0.24
CA ARG A 184 2.23 -11.35 -0.45
C ARG A 184 2.82 -12.00 0.80
N THR A 185 3.68 -11.27 1.51
CA THR A 185 4.29 -11.78 2.75
C THR A 185 3.25 -11.97 3.84
N VAL A 186 2.32 -11.04 4.01
CA VAL A 186 1.21 -11.16 4.98
C VAL A 186 0.35 -12.37 4.65
N SER A 187 -0.04 -12.55 3.39
CA SER A 187 -0.83 -13.72 2.95
C SER A 187 -0.10 -15.03 3.22
N ALA A 188 1.16 -15.13 2.82
CA ALA A 188 1.97 -16.34 3.03
C ALA A 188 2.11 -16.69 4.52
N ARG A 189 2.31 -15.68 5.39
CA ARG A 189 2.39 -15.90 6.84
C ARG A 189 1.06 -16.34 7.45
N MET A 190 -0.07 -15.82 6.98
CA MET A 190 -1.40 -16.26 7.44
C MET A 190 -1.63 -17.73 7.07
N VAL A 191 -1.37 -18.11 5.83
CA VAL A 191 -1.47 -19.52 5.37
C VAL A 191 -0.55 -20.45 6.16
N ALA A 192 0.69 -20.02 6.40
CA ALA A 192 1.64 -20.82 7.19
C ALA A 192 1.16 -21.04 8.63
N ARG A 193 0.59 -20.01 9.26
CA ARG A 193 0.01 -20.13 10.62
C ARG A 193 -1.18 -21.07 10.66
N GLU A 194 -2.09 -21.01 9.69
CA GLU A 194 -3.24 -21.91 9.60
C GLU A 194 -2.79 -23.38 9.49
N ARG A 195 -1.79 -23.64 8.63
CA ARG A 195 -1.22 -24.98 8.48
C ARG A 195 -0.57 -25.51 9.77
N ALA A 196 0.20 -24.64 10.45
CA ALA A 196 0.83 -25.01 11.71
C ALA A 196 -0.21 -25.33 12.80
N THR A 197 -1.28 -24.54 12.89
CA THR A 197 -2.38 -24.79 13.85
C THR A 197 -3.13 -26.06 13.52
N ALA A 198 -3.38 -26.36 12.24
CA ALA A 198 -4.05 -27.58 11.81
C ALA A 198 -3.21 -28.86 12.06
N GLN A 199 -1.89 -28.74 12.09
CA GLN A 199 -0.95 -29.84 12.32
C GLN A 199 -0.59 -30.02 13.81
N SER A 200 -0.88 -29.04 14.66
CA SER A 200 -0.62 -29.14 16.10
C SER A 200 -1.73 -30.00 16.75
N PRO A 201 -1.43 -31.19 17.31
CA PRO A 201 -2.43 -31.93 18.07
C PRO A 201 -2.90 -31.03 19.23
N ALA A 202 -4.21 -30.99 19.43
CA ALA A 202 -4.79 -30.30 20.59
C ALA A 202 -4.19 -30.93 21.86
N GLN A 203 -3.23 -30.25 22.46
CA GLN A 203 -2.77 -30.66 23.79
C GLN A 203 -3.89 -30.28 24.77
N PRO A 204 -4.48 -31.26 25.48
CA PRO A 204 -5.41 -30.93 26.55
C PRO A 204 -4.66 -30.09 27.59
N LEU A 205 -5.21 -28.97 27.97
CA LEU A 205 -4.73 -28.19 29.11
C LEU A 205 -4.92 -29.00 30.37
N THR A 206 -3.93 -29.84 30.71
CA THR A 206 -3.86 -30.55 32.00
C THR A 206 -3.30 -29.56 33.01
N LEU A 207 -4.18 -28.90 33.76
CA LEU A 207 -3.83 -28.22 35.00
C LEU A 207 -3.59 -29.25 36.07
N SER A 208 -2.34 -29.67 36.29
CA SER A 208 -1.97 -30.51 37.43
C SER A 208 -1.75 -29.63 38.65
N PHE A 209 -2.66 -29.67 39.61
CA PHE A 209 -2.45 -29.11 40.94
C PHE A 209 -1.79 -30.20 41.84
N SER A 210 -0.55 -30.03 42.22
CA SER A 210 0.10 -30.82 43.25
C SER A 210 -0.04 -30.07 44.58
N PHE A 211 -0.80 -30.65 45.50
CA PHE A 211 -0.80 -30.17 46.90
C PHE A 211 0.29 -30.95 47.67
N PRO A 212 1.23 -30.32 48.36
CA PRO A 212 2.08 -31.01 49.30
C PRO A 212 1.19 -31.52 50.47
N LEU A 213 1.19 -32.80 50.68
CA LEU A 213 0.64 -33.41 51.90
C LEU A 213 1.78 -33.46 52.92
N ASP A 214 1.73 -32.59 53.92
CA ASP A 214 2.55 -32.68 55.13
C ASP A 214 2.03 -33.80 56.05
#